data_2e88381fa87e35c7b824c2f3819dcd3a
#
_entry.id   2e88381fa87e35c7b824c2f3819dcd3a
#
_cell.length_a   1.000
_cell.length_b   1.000
_cell.length_c   1.000
_cell.angle_alpha   90.00
_cell.angle_beta   90.00
_cell.angle_gamma   90.00
#
_symmetry.space_group_name_H-M   'P 1'
#
loop_
_entity.id
_entity.type
_entity.pdbx_description
1 polymer ?
#
loop_
_entity_poly.entity_id
_entity_poly.type
_entity_poly.pdbx_seq_one_letter_code
_entity_poly.pdbx_strand_id
1 'polypeptide(L)'
;MTGSSTQPEQQTNDLRPEVQRIIASGRTTRVVRIGSRRSVALLAGISLTMLWLSFTPIELAPLAWIALVPLCQLLRLRTLPPFCLTIVWAVSFVWALATLQWMRLGHPAMHLALVALAAYVGLYIPVFIGVARRCIAQGLPLWLAVPIVWTGLEYARAYLLTGFSWYYLGHTQYRWLSLIQISDLVGAYGVTFVVALVSGVISEQVPFEWLKQWRLDIADSAAALPSKKPLAAAIILILACCGYGMARQTPADKFPDGPAFALIQGNFTPEVKHDGDMLLTRFRVHDGLMKRSVELQPDFIVWPETMFSWPEQSIGEGVTDEEILAQVPADILRDYGNEAALLVAPFHSNEVRKRIAADAQACGAALVIGLEAHVAGKDRLKIYNSAAFARPDLGYIGRYDKIHRVIFGEYIPLKDAFPWLTNLTPFGANFGIDAGSDVRLFEYAGYHIAPLICFEDTVPQLVRRMVAQRDSEGHGCDVLVNLTNDAWFRGSSELDQHLITAAFRCVETRTPLVRAVNGGISAFIDGNGQIREPDKILVMAEPLQGLTPELSEVKGLRDPQTGRWRRQFSG
;
A
#
# COMPACT_ATOMS: atom_id res chain seq x y z
N MET A 1 -67.51 -53.37 41.05
CA MET A 1 -67.60 -52.22 40.04
C MET A 1 -66.20 -51.97 39.55
N THR A 2 -65.91 -52.52 38.39
CA THR A 2 -64.60 -52.52 37.75
C THR A 2 -64.47 -51.33 36.79
N GLY A 3 -63.56 -50.41 37.10
CA GLY A 3 -63.23 -49.31 36.23
C GLY A 3 -61.96 -49.65 35.46
N SER A 4 -62.12 -49.85 34.13
CA SER A 4 -61.06 -50.15 33.20
C SER A 4 -60.29 -48.88 32.85
N SER A 5 -58.98 -48.81 33.13
CA SER A 5 -58.06 -47.78 32.65
C SER A 5 -57.59 -48.17 31.25
N THR A 6 -58.14 -47.53 30.23
CA THR A 6 -57.66 -47.65 28.87
C THR A 6 -56.38 -46.82 28.71
N GLN A 7 -55.28 -47.45 28.34
CA GLN A 7 -53.97 -46.82 28.05
C GLN A 7 -54.00 -45.93 26.76
N PRO A 8 -53.17 -44.88 26.68
CA PRO A 8 -53.15 -43.98 25.54
C PRO A 8 -52.61 -44.59 24.21
N GLU A 9 -52.11 -45.84 24.24
CA GLU A 9 -51.51 -46.45 23.04
C GLU A 9 -52.52 -46.99 22.02
N GLN A 10 -53.80 -47.14 22.38
CA GLN A 10 -54.82 -47.67 21.47
C GLN A 10 -55.47 -46.60 20.55
N GLN A 11 -55.26 -45.32 20.81
CA GLN A 11 -55.87 -44.27 19.98
C GLN A 11 -55.13 -43.92 18.69
N THR A 12 -53.90 -44.42 18.47
CA THR A 12 -53.13 -44.11 17.26
C THR A 12 -53.34 -45.09 16.10
N ASN A 13 -54.00 -46.22 16.32
CA ASN A 13 -54.22 -47.24 15.29
C ASN A 13 -55.43 -46.98 14.39
N ASP A 14 -56.31 -46.06 14.75
CA ASP A 14 -57.51 -45.70 13.97
C ASP A 14 -57.34 -44.50 13.01
N LEU A 15 -56.14 -43.94 12.96
CA LEU A 15 -55.87 -42.83 12.02
C LEU A 15 -55.63 -43.36 10.60
N ARG A 16 -56.28 -42.70 9.62
CA ARG A 16 -56.09 -43.05 8.20
C ARG A 16 -54.59 -43.12 7.87
N PRO A 17 -54.17 -44.06 7.01
CA PRO A 17 -52.75 -44.25 6.65
C PRO A 17 -52.02 -42.95 6.20
N GLU A 18 -52.74 -42.02 5.64
CA GLU A 18 -52.20 -40.67 5.26
C GLU A 18 -51.86 -39.84 6.50
N VAL A 19 -52.68 -39.86 7.54
CA VAL A 19 -52.44 -39.14 8.80
C VAL A 19 -51.26 -39.74 9.56
N GLN A 20 -51.14 -41.07 9.54
CA GLN A 20 -49.97 -41.75 10.10
C GLN A 20 -48.67 -41.42 9.35
N ARG A 21 -48.72 -41.29 7.99
CA ARG A 21 -47.58 -40.81 7.19
C ARG A 21 -47.22 -39.35 7.49
N ILE A 22 -48.19 -38.47 7.67
CA ILE A 22 -47.96 -37.08 8.05
C ILE A 22 -47.37 -36.97 9.43
N ILE A 23 -47.85 -37.75 10.41
CA ILE A 23 -47.29 -37.81 11.78
C ILE A 23 -45.87 -38.40 11.75
N ALA A 24 -45.64 -39.43 10.95
CA ALA A 24 -44.30 -40.02 10.78
C ALA A 24 -43.35 -39.04 10.04
N SER A 25 -43.83 -38.34 9.04
CA SER A 25 -43.04 -37.31 8.36
C SER A 25 -42.75 -36.10 9.24
N GLY A 26 -43.69 -35.71 10.12
CA GLY A 26 -43.50 -34.67 11.12
C GLY A 26 -42.49 -35.04 12.22
N ARG A 27 -42.35 -36.33 12.54
CA ARG A 27 -41.30 -36.80 13.48
C ARG A 27 -39.92 -36.85 12.86
N THR A 28 -39.79 -36.79 11.54
CA THR A 28 -38.53 -36.70 10.78
C THR A 28 -38.20 -35.30 10.33
N THR A 29 -38.91 -34.25 10.79
CA THR A 29 -38.40 -32.91 10.65
C THR A 29 -37.05 -32.85 11.34
N ARG A 30 -35.98 -33.11 10.58
CA ARG A 30 -34.63 -32.74 10.98
C ARG A 30 -34.73 -31.34 11.53
N VAL A 31 -34.50 -31.16 12.82
CA VAL A 31 -34.26 -29.88 13.42
C VAL A 31 -33.05 -29.32 12.64
N VAL A 32 -33.32 -28.45 11.69
CA VAL A 32 -32.25 -27.74 10.99
C VAL A 32 -31.50 -26.99 12.09
N ARG A 33 -30.38 -27.56 12.52
CA ARG A 33 -29.53 -26.90 13.51
C ARG A 33 -28.97 -25.66 12.81
N ILE A 34 -29.60 -24.52 13.10
CA ILE A 34 -29.13 -23.23 12.65
C ILE A 34 -27.70 -23.09 13.15
N GLY A 35 -26.73 -22.93 12.24
CA GLY A 35 -25.31 -22.81 12.56
C GLY A 35 -25.08 -21.72 13.60
N SER A 36 -24.18 -21.97 14.53
CA SER A 36 -23.92 -21.07 15.65
C SER A 36 -23.29 -19.76 15.17
N ARG A 37 -23.87 -18.62 15.54
CA ARG A 37 -23.28 -17.29 15.33
C ARG A 37 -21.89 -17.18 15.96
N ARG A 38 -21.67 -17.83 17.12
CA ARG A 38 -20.37 -17.90 17.81
C ARG A 38 -19.32 -18.60 16.96
N SER A 39 -19.69 -19.69 16.28
CA SER A 39 -18.77 -20.42 15.39
C SER A 39 -18.38 -19.56 14.17
N VAL A 40 -19.31 -18.77 13.61
CA VAL A 40 -19.00 -17.83 12.53
C VAL A 40 -17.97 -16.79 12.99
N ALA A 41 -18.20 -16.15 14.13
CA ALA A 41 -17.29 -15.16 14.69
C ALA A 41 -15.90 -15.75 14.98
N LEU A 42 -15.86 -16.99 15.52
CA LEU A 42 -14.62 -17.65 15.86
C LEU A 42 -13.81 -18.05 14.62
N LEU A 43 -14.46 -18.64 13.59
CA LEU A 43 -13.80 -18.98 12.32
C LEU A 43 -13.26 -17.76 11.61
N ALA A 44 -14.05 -16.69 11.53
CA ALA A 44 -13.59 -15.41 10.96
C ALA A 44 -12.44 -14.83 11.81
N GLY A 45 -12.56 -14.85 13.15
CA GLY A 45 -11.55 -14.34 14.05
C GLY A 45 -10.21 -15.08 13.93
N ILE A 46 -10.23 -16.42 13.92
CA ILE A 46 -9.01 -17.23 13.74
C ILE A 46 -8.37 -16.90 12.39
N SER A 47 -9.17 -16.90 11.31
CA SER A 47 -8.68 -16.61 9.96
C SER A 47 -7.99 -15.25 9.87
N LEU A 48 -8.66 -14.21 10.36
CA LEU A 48 -8.16 -12.85 10.27
C LEU A 48 -7.00 -12.58 11.24
N THR A 49 -6.94 -13.27 12.38
CA THR A 49 -5.78 -13.24 13.28
C THR A 49 -4.56 -13.89 12.61
N MET A 50 -4.72 -15.04 11.96
CA MET A 50 -3.64 -15.68 11.20
C MET A 50 -3.16 -14.77 10.07
N LEU A 51 -4.08 -14.13 9.37
CA LEU A 51 -3.75 -13.18 8.31
C LEU A 51 -2.99 -11.97 8.88
N TRP A 52 -3.42 -11.41 10.01
CA TRP A 52 -2.72 -10.32 10.68
C TRP A 52 -1.30 -10.70 11.10
N LEU A 53 -1.12 -11.90 11.67
CA LEU A 53 0.19 -12.41 12.06
C LEU A 53 1.12 -12.67 10.86
N SER A 54 0.57 -12.83 9.66
CA SER A 54 1.35 -13.07 8.44
C SER A 54 2.01 -11.79 7.89
N PHE A 55 1.51 -10.62 8.28
CA PHE A 55 2.07 -9.33 7.87
C PHE A 55 3.05 -8.77 8.90
N THR A 56 3.75 -7.68 8.54
CA THR A 56 4.58 -6.90 9.47
C THR A 56 3.70 -6.33 10.60
N PRO A 57 4.20 -6.23 11.81
CA PRO A 57 5.60 -6.46 12.24
C PRO A 57 5.94 -7.90 12.61
N ILE A 58 4.98 -8.83 12.61
CA ILE A 58 5.18 -10.22 13.07
C ILE A 58 5.82 -11.08 11.99
N GLU A 59 5.34 -10.96 10.72
CA GLU A 59 5.87 -11.62 9.52
C GLU A 59 5.91 -13.17 9.56
N LEU A 60 4.90 -13.79 10.17
CA LEU A 60 4.74 -15.24 10.10
C LEU A 60 4.17 -15.65 8.74
N ALA A 61 4.93 -15.39 7.66
CA ALA A 61 4.52 -15.63 6.27
C ALA A 61 3.92 -17.04 6.00
N PRO A 62 4.40 -18.14 6.61
CA PRO A 62 3.78 -19.46 6.41
C PRO A 62 2.31 -19.53 6.82
N LEU A 63 1.86 -18.70 7.78
CA LEU A 63 0.44 -18.67 8.18
C LEU A 63 -0.47 -18.19 7.05
N ALA A 64 0.01 -17.34 6.15
CA ALA A 64 -0.77 -16.84 5.02
C ALA A 64 -1.35 -17.96 4.14
N TRP A 65 -0.61 -19.08 4.00
CA TRP A 65 -0.98 -20.23 3.18
C TRP A 65 -2.21 -20.98 3.70
N ILE A 66 -2.49 -20.85 5.00
CA ILE A 66 -3.61 -21.52 5.68
C ILE A 66 -4.57 -20.53 6.36
N ALA A 67 -4.26 -19.23 6.29
CA ALA A 67 -5.04 -18.19 6.98
C ALA A 67 -6.51 -18.16 6.56
N LEU A 68 -6.82 -18.46 5.30
CA LEU A 68 -8.19 -18.45 4.80
C LEU A 68 -8.96 -19.76 5.11
N VAL A 69 -8.27 -20.82 5.55
CA VAL A 69 -8.90 -22.14 5.78
C VAL A 69 -10.08 -22.07 6.75
N PRO A 70 -9.98 -21.43 7.94
CA PRO A 70 -11.13 -21.34 8.85
C PRO A 70 -12.31 -20.56 8.23
N LEU A 71 -12.03 -19.44 7.55
CA LEU A 71 -13.04 -18.62 6.89
C LEU A 71 -13.74 -19.39 5.75
N CYS A 72 -12.98 -20.16 4.98
CA CYS A 72 -13.51 -20.97 3.88
C CYS A 72 -14.46 -22.09 4.33
N GLN A 73 -14.44 -22.47 5.62
CA GLN A 73 -15.45 -23.43 6.12
C GLN A 73 -16.87 -22.86 6.04
N LEU A 74 -17.03 -21.53 6.07
CA LEU A 74 -18.32 -20.87 5.85
C LEU A 74 -18.86 -21.09 4.42
N LEU A 75 -17.97 -21.34 3.46
CA LEU A 75 -18.36 -21.64 2.06
C LEU A 75 -18.98 -23.05 1.91
N ARG A 76 -18.66 -23.96 2.83
CA ARG A 76 -19.14 -25.36 2.86
C ARG A 76 -20.50 -25.53 3.53
N LEU A 77 -21.03 -24.44 4.13
CA LEU A 77 -22.33 -24.49 4.80
C LEU A 77 -23.47 -24.60 3.78
N ARG A 78 -24.46 -25.42 4.06
CA ARG A 78 -25.70 -25.52 3.29
C ARG A 78 -26.43 -24.18 3.29
N THR A 79 -26.65 -23.65 4.48
CA THR A 79 -27.26 -22.32 4.70
C THR A 79 -26.37 -21.50 5.62
N LEU A 80 -26.28 -20.20 5.35
CA LEU A 80 -25.58 -19.31 6.27
C LEU A 80 -26.44 -19.03 7.50
N PRO A 81 -25.86 -19.03 8.72
CA PRO A 81 -26.55 -18.58 9.93
C PRO A 81 -27.09 -17.16 9.77
N PRO A 82 -28.19 -16.82 10.47
CA PRO A 82 -28.68 -15.44 10.49
C PRO A 82 -27.59 -14.45 10.89
N PHE A 83 -27.52 -13.32 10.17
CA PHE A 83 -26.50 -12.27 10.35
C PHE A 83 -25.04 -12.72 10.11
N CYS A 84 -24.80 -13.86 9.43
CA CYS A 84 -23.45 -14.36 9.18
C CYS A 84 -22.54 -13.30 8.52
N LEU A 85 -22.99 -12.67 7.43
CA LEU A 85 -22.20 -11.66 6.72
C LEU A 85 -21.96 -10.41 7.57
N THR A 86 -22.94 -10.00 8.40
CA THR A 86 -22.77 -8.89 9.34
C THR A 86 -21.74 -9.21 10.42
N ILE A 87 -21.76 -10.44 10.96
CA ILE A 87 -20.77 -10.89 11.95
C ILE A 87 -19.38 -10.93 11.31
N VAL A 88 -19.25 -11.50 10.11
CA VAL A 88 -17.98 -11.51 9.36
C VAL A 88 -17.49 -10.09 9.13
N TRP A 89 -18.36 -9.16 8.70
CA TRP A 89 -18.00 -7.77 8.54
C TRP A 89 -17.52 -7.12 9.84
N ALA A 90 -18.23 -7.32 10.94
CA ALA A 90 -17.84 -6.76 12.24
C ALA A 90 -16.44 -7.25 12.68
N VAL A 91 -16.17 -8.56 12.55
CA VAL A 91 -14.85 -9.13 12.86
C VAL A 91 -13.78 -8.59 11.90
N SER A 92 -14.10 -8.46 10.60
CA SER A 92 -13.20 -7.90 9.59
C SER A 92 -12.93 -6.41 9.80
N PHE A 93 -13.91 -5.66 10.27
CA PHE A 93 -13.74 -4.26 10.65
C PHE A 93 -12.74 -4.11 11.81
N VAL A 94 -12.86 -4.93 12.85
CA VAL A 94 -11.92 -4.95 13.99
C VAL A 94 -10.52 -5.35 13.51
N TRP A 95 -10.41 -6.35 12.64
CA TRP A 95 -9.14 -6.74 12.03
C TRP A 95 -8.53 -5.59 11.21
N ALA A 96 -9.33 -4.93 10.38
CA ALA A 96 -8.87 -3.80 9.57
C ALA A 96 -8.42 -2.62 10.45
N LEU A 97 -9.14 -2.32 11.55
CA LEU A 97 -8.70 -1.32 12.53
C LEU A 97 -7.33 -1.68 13.13
N ALA A 98 -7.14 -2.94 13.52
CA ALA A 98 -5.86 -3.40 14.08
C ALA A 98 -4.72 -3.34 13.06
N THR A 99 -5.02 -3.66 11.79
CA THR A 99 -4.03 -3.67 10.70
C THR A 99 -3.63 -2.26 10.27
N LEU A 100 -4.61 -1.35 10.21
CA LEU A 100 -4.43 0.03 9.71
C LEU A 100 -4.20 1.06 10.82
N GLN A 101 -4.02 0.62 12.07
CA GLN A 101 -3.90 1.53 13.23
C GLN A 101 -2.79 2.58 13.10
N TRP A 102 -1.79 2.34 12.26
CA TRP A 102 -0.72 3.29 11.99
C TRP A 102 -1.21 4.62 11.40
N MET A 103 -2.36 4.63 10.70
CA MET A 103 -2.93 5.87 10.15
C MET A 103 -3.21 6.93 11.23
N ARG A 104 -3.57 6.51 12.45
CA ARG A 104 -3.85 7.44 13.56
C ARG A 104 -2.65 8.27 13.99
N LEU A 105 -1.42 7.83 13.61
CA LEU A 105 -0.18 8.50 13.99
C LEU A 105 0.06 9.77 13.18
N GLY A 106 -0.49 9.86 11.95
CA GLY A 106 -0.26 10.99 11.05
C GLY A 106 -0.85 12.31 11.56
N HIS A 107 -2.13 12.33 11.88
CA HIS A 107 -2.82 13.54 12.37
C HIS A 107 -4.10 13.12 13.13
N PRO A 108 -4.56 13.88 14.15
CA PRO A 108 -5.79 13.55 14.88
C PRO A 108 -7.03 13.33 14.00
N ALA A 109 -7.18 14.08 12.92
CA ALA A 109 -8.28 13.89 11.96
C ALA A 109 -8.26 12.53 11.25
N MET A 110 -7.10 11.87 11.19
CA MET A 110 -6.94 10.56 10.57
C MET A 110 -7.66 9.42 11.32
N HIS A 111 -8.10 9.66 12.57
CA HIS A 111 -8.92 8.69 13.29
C HIS A 111 -10.25 8.42 12.57
N LEU A 112 -10.91 9.44 12.03
CA LEU A 112 -12.13 9.27 11.26
C LEU A 112 -11.86 8.56 9.94
N ALA A 113 -10.78 8.94 9.25
CA ALA A 113 -10.35 8.29 8.02
C ALA A 113 -9.99 6.81 8.25
N LEU A 114 -9.33 6.48 9.38
CA LEU A 114 -9.05 5.10 9.78
C LEU A 114 -10.33 4.28 9.94
N VAL A 115 -11.34 4.82 10.64
CA VAL A 115 -12.63 4.12 10.83
C VAL A 115 -13.32 3.89 9.47
N ALA A 116 -13.35 4.90 8.61
CA ALA A 116 -13.96 4.80 7.29
C ALA A 116 -13.22 3.78 6.39
N LEU A 117 -11.89 3.84 6.36
CA LEU A 117 -11.07 2.90 5.59
C LEU A 117 -11.18 1.48 6.14
N ALA A 118 -11.17 1.30 7.47
CA ALA A 118 -11.34 -0.01 8.08
C ALA A 118 -12.72 -0.61 7.77
N ALA A 119 -13.79 0.20 7.76
CA ALA A 119 -15.13 -0.23 7.36
C ALA A 119 -15.16 -0.66 5.88
N TYR A 120 -14.52 0.09 5.01
CA TYR A 120 -14.38 -0.20 3.59
C TYR A 120 -13.56 -1.49 3.34
N VAL A 121 -12.36 -1.59 3.90
CA VAL A 121 -11.49 -2.77 3.73
C VAL A 121 -12.14 -4.01 4.37
N GLY A 122 -12.77 -3.86 5.53
CA GLY A 122 -13.50 -4.94 6.19
C GLY A 122 -14.66 -5.49 5.37
N LEU A 123 -15.26 -4.70 4.47
CA LEU A 123 -16.37 -5.12 3.62
C LEU A 123 -15.95 -6.18 2.57
N TYR A 124 -14.70 -6.23 2.19
CA TYR A 124 -14.20 -7.21 1.20
C TYR A 124 -14.37 -8.65 1.67
N ILE A 125 -14.29 -8.93 2.97
CA ILE A 125 -14.39 -10.30 3.50
C ILE A 125 -15.82 -10.87 3.40
N PRO A 126 -16.90 -10.20 3.84
CA PRO A 126 -18.26 -10.71 3.61
C PRO A 126 -18.61 -10.75 2.11
N VAL A 127 -18.09 -9.82 1.29
CA VAL A 127 -18.26 -9.86 -0.18
C VAL A 127 -17.59 -11.10 -0.75
N PHE A 128 -16.37 -11.43 -0.30
CA PHE A 128 -15.70 -12.68 -0.68
C PHE A 128 -16.58 -13.90 -0.37
N ILE A 129 -17.13 -14.02 0.85
CA ILE A 129 -18.02 -15.13 1.22
C ILE A 129 -19.25 -15.17 0.30
N GLY A 130 -19.91 -14.04 0.06
CA GLY A 130 -21.10 -13.96 -0.78
C GLY A 130 -20.85 -14.37 -2.22
N VAL A 131 -19.80 -13.82 -2.85
CA VAL A 131 -19.43 -14.09 -4.25
C VAL A 131 -18.92 -15.52 -4.42
N ALA A 132 -18.01 -15.99 -3.56
CA ALA A 132 -17.46 -17.34 -3.64
C ALA A 132 -18.56 -18.41 -3.50
N ARG A 133 -19.52 -18.22 -2.55
CA ARG A 133 -20.67 -19.11 -2.43
C ARG A 133 -21.55 -19.14 -3.69
N ARG A 134 -21.74 -17.99 -4.33
CA ARG A 134 -22.49 -17.91 -5.59
C ARG A 134 -21.78 -18.66 -6.71
N CYS A 135 -20.47 -18.49 -6.84
CA CYS A 135 -19.65 -19.23 -7.82
C CYS A 135 -19.71 -20.75 -7.57
N ILE A 136 -19.63 -21.20 -6.31
CA ILE A 136 -19.74 -22.60 -5.93
C ILE A 136 -21.14 -23.15 -6.26
N ALA A 137 -22.20 -22.39 -6.00
CA ALA A 137 -23.57 -22.77 -6.36
C ALA A 137 -23.79 -22.90 -7.87
N GLN A 138 -22.97 -22.22 -8.67
CA GLN A 138 -22.94 -22.33 -10.15
C GLN A 138 -22.03 -23.46 -10.66
N GLY A 139 -21.44 -24.26 -9.78
CA GLY A 139 -20.63 -25.42 -10.15
C GLY A 139 -19.11 -25.22 -10.08
N LEU A 140 -18.62 -24.02 -9.73
CA LEU A 140 -17.18 -23.84 -9.54
C LEU A 140 -16.72 -24.56 -8.28
N PRO A 141 -15.70 -25.45 -8.31
CA PRO A 141 -15.23 -26.12 -7.11
C PRO A 141 -14.64 -25.12 -6.11
N LEU A 142 -14.77 -25.39 -4.80
CA LEU A 142 -14.35 -24.49 -3.74
C LEU A 142 -12.88 -24.13 -3.86
N TRP A 143 -12.00 -25.12 -4.12
CA TRP A 143 -10.57 -24.91 -4.23
C TRP A 143 -10.18 -23.91 -5.35
N LEU A 144 -11.06 -23.70 -6.32
CA LEU A 144 -10.86 -22.74 -7.42
C LEU A 144 -11.63 -21.43 -7.18
N ALA A 145 -12.80 -21.50 -6.56
CA ALA A 145 -13.57 -20.30 -6.21
C ALA A 145 -12.82 -19.38 -5.24
N VAL A 146 -12.09 -19.95 -4.28
CA VAL A 146 -11.32 -19.19 -3.27
C VAL A 146 -10.27 -18.30 -3.93
N PRO A 147 -9.30 -18.81 -4.70
CA PRO A 147 -8.27 -17.97 -5.29
C PRO A 147 -8.83 -16.98 -6.33
N ILE A 148 -9.79 -17.39 -7.17
CA ILE A 148 -10.36 -16.52 -8.20
C ILE A 148 -11.06 -15.31 -7.54
N VAL A 149 -11.92 -15.56 -6.56
CA VAL A 149 -12.70 -14.48 -5.95
C VAL A 149 -11.82 -13.59 -5.07
N TRP A 150 -10.90 -14.17 -4.29
CA TRP A 150 -10.00 -13.39 -3.45
C TRP A 150 -9.11 -12.47 -4.29
N THR A 151 -8.43 -13.03 -5.30
CA THR A 151 -7.56 -12.26 -6.21
C THR A 151 -8.36 -11.20 -7.00
N GLY A 152 -9.56 -11.55 -7.46
CA GLY A 152 -10.44 -10.61 -8.15
C GLY A 152 -10.84 -9.42 -7.27
N LEU A 153 -11.05 -9.65 -5.96
CA LEU A 153 -11.34 -8.58 -5.00
C LEU A 153 -10.12 -7.72 -4.68
N GLU A 154 -8.91 -8.29 -4.60
CA GLU A 154 -7.69 -7.51 -4.46
C GLU A 154 -7.44 -6.66 -5.71
N TYR A 155 -7.66 -7.23 -6.90
CA TYR A 155 -7.59 -6.47 -8.15
C TYR A 155 -8.60 -5.32 -8.18
N ALA A 156 -9.86 -5.57 -7.82
CA ALA A 156 -10.88 -4.52 -7.74
C ALA A 156 -10.48 -3.42 -6.74
N ARG A 157 -9.88 -3.79 -5.59
CA ARG A 157 -9.42 -2.86 -4.56
C ARG A 157 -8.27 -1.96 -5.05
N ALA A 158 -7.50 -2.38 -6.05
CA ALA A 158 -6.45 -1.54 -6.66
C ALA A 158 -7.00 -0.36 -7.46
N TYR A 159 -8.29 -0.36 -7.81
CA TYR A 159 -8.91 0.67 -8.65
C TYR A 159 -10.08 1.41 -7.98
N LEU A 160 -10.82 0.72 -7.11
CA LEU A 160 -11.98 1.32 -6.45
C LEU A 160 -11.54 2.41 -5.45
N LEU A 161 -12.21 3.55 -5.49
CA LEU A 161 -11.93 4.72 -4.64
C LEU A 161 -10.46 5.15 -4.71
N THR A 162 -9.93 5.30 -5.94
CA THR A 162 -8.53 5.61 -6.29
C THR A 162 -7.51 4.50 -6.03
N GLY A 163 -7.93 3.40 -5.41
CA GLY A 163 -7.10 2.23 -5.17
C GLY A 163 -6.49 2.18 -3.77
N PHE A 164 -6.44 0.96 -3.23
CA PHE A 164 -5.75 0.66 -1.97
C PHE A 164 -5.00 -0.67 -2.12
N SER A 165 -3.77 -0.61 -2.61
CA SER A 165 -2.96 -1.79 -2.97
C SER A 165 -2.12 -2.36 -1.83
N TRP A 166 -2.47 -2.07 -0.59
CA TRP A 166 -1.78 -2.52 0.61
C TRP A 166 -2.35 -3.84 1.12
N TYR A 167 -1.51 -4.60 1.82
CA TYR A 167 -1.92 -5.86 2.45
C TYR A 167 -2.55 -6.86 1.48
N TYR A 168 -1.98 -7.01 0.27
CA TYR A 168 -2.31 -8.15 -0.57
C TYR A 168 -1.76 -9.42 0.03
N LEU A 169 -2.51 -10.51 -0.08
CA LEU A 169 -2.09 -11.80 0.46
C LEU A 169 -0.72 -12.21 -0.09
N GLY A 170 -0.44 -11.91 -1.36
CA GLY A 170 0.85 -12.13 -2.00
C GLY A 170 2.01 -11.37 -1.37
N HIS A 171 1.76 -10.19 -0.79
CA HIS A 171 2.80 -9.37 -0.15
C HIS A 171 3.45 -10.08 1.05
N THR A 172 2.77 -11.01 1.69
CA THR A 172 3.33 -11.82 2.79
C THR A 172 4.54 -12.67 2.34
N GLN A 173 4.69 -12.91 1.02
CA GLN A 173 5.71 -13.80 0.46
C GLN A 173 6.93 -13.04 -0.11
N TYR A 174 7.06 -11.74 0.13
CA TYR A 174 8.09 -10.90 -0.49
C TYR A 174 9.53 -11.41 -0.32
N ARG A 175 9.82 -12.13 0.77
CA ARG A 175 11.15 -12.73 1.01
C ARG A 175 11.38 -14.01 0.19
N TRP A 176 10.34 -14.63 -0.33
CA TRP A 176 10.46 -15.82 -1.17
C TRP A 176 10.67 -15.42 -2.63
N LEU A 177 11.87 -14.95 -2.93
CA LEU A 177 12.19 -14.35 -4.22
C LEU A 177 11.83 -15.25 -5.40
N SER A 178 12.07 -16.57 -5.35
CA SER A 178 11.71 -17.44 -6.47
C SER A 178 10.21 -17.56 -6.70
N LEU A 179 9.38 -17.42 -5.67
CA LEU A 179 7.93 -17.43 -5.83
C LEU A 179 7.42 -16.12 -6.43
N ILE A 180 7.89 -14.96 -5.92
CA ILE A 180 7.35 -13.66 -6.31
C ILE A 180 7.70 -13.26 -7.75
N GLN A 181 8.63 -13.96 -8.42
CA GLN A 181 9.01 -13.65 -9.81
C GLN A 181 7.84 -13.76 -10.80
N ILE A 182 6.82 -14.58 -10.51
CA ILE A 182 5.61 -14.66 -11.34
C ILE A 182 4.87 -13.33 -11.43
N SER A 183 5.21 -12.36 -10.56
CA SER A 183 4.62 -11.03 -10.60
C SER A 183 4.96 -10.25 -11.87
N ASP A 184 6.02 -10.61 -12.59
CA ASP A 184 6.32 -10.00 -13.89
C ASP A 184 5.35 -10.42 -15.02
N LEU A 185 4.62 -11.52 -14.82
CA LEU A 185 3.59 -12.00 -15.76
C LEU A 185 2.19 -11.47 -15.40
N VAL A 186 1.83 -11.51 -14.11
CA VAL A 186 0.45 -11.30 -13.66
C VAL A 186 0.33 -10.40 -12.42
N GLY A 187 1.38 -9.65 -12.10
CA GLY A 187 1.44 -8.78 -10.92
C GLY A 187 1.49 -9.56 -9.60
N ALA A 188 1.50 -8.85 -8.50
CA ALA A 188 1.39 -9.43 -7.14
C ALA A 188 0.15 -10.33 -6.99
N TYR A 189 -0.84 -10.15 -7.86
CA TYR A 189 -2.07 -10.94 -7.89
C TYR A 189 -1.82 -12.43 -8.16
N GLY A 190 -0.79 -12.78 -8.97
CA GLY A 190 -0.40 -14.16 -9.20
C GLY A 190 0.06 -14.85 -7.93
N VAL A 191 0.85 -14.16 -7.12
CA VAL A 191 1.31 -14.69 -5.82
C VAL A 191 0.13 -14.85 -4.87
N THR A 192 -0.76 -13.85 -4.80
CA THR A 192 -2.04 -13.95 -4.06
C THR A 192 -2.84 -15.17 -4.48
N PHE A 193 -2.98 -15.38 -5.80
CA PHE A 193 -3.73 -16.52 -6.33
C PHE A 193 -3.15 -17.86 -5.84
N VAL A 194 -1.83 -18.04 -5.92
CA VAL A 194 -1.15 -19.27 -5.50
C VAL A 194 -1.33 -19.52 -3.99
N VAL A 195 -1.16 -18.50 -3.16
CA VAL A 195 -1.35 -18.61 -1.70
C VAL A 195 -2.81 -18.93 -1.34
N ALA A 196 -3.76 -18.23 -1.96
CA ALA A 196 -5.19 -18.47 -1.74
C ALA A 196 -5.65 -19.83 -2.25
N LEU A 197 -5.06 -20.33 -3.35
CA LEU A 197 -5.32 -21.68 -3.88
C LEU A 197 -5.01 -22.76 -2.86
N VAL A 198 -3.87 -22.65 -2.18
CA VAL A 198 -3.49 -23.62 -1.14
C VAL A 198 -4.50 -23.62 0.01
N SER A 199 -4.91 -22.42 0.46
CA SER A 199 -5.97 -22.31 1.47
C SER A 199 -7.29 -22.96 0.98
N GLY A 200 -7.66 -22.77 -0.29
CA GLY A 200 -8.85 -23.38 -0.88
C GLY A 200 -8.77 -24.89 -0.92
N VAL A 201 -7.65 -25.43 -1.39
CA VAL A 201 -7.39 -26.90 -1.44
C VAL A 201 -7.41 -27.51 -0.05
N ILE A 202 -6.71 -26.92 0.91
CA ILE A 202 -6.68 -27.41 2.30
C ILE A 202 -8.08 -27.35 2.92
N SER A 203 -8.87 -26.33 2.59
CA SER A 203 -10.24 -26.19 3.12
C SER A 203 -11.13 -27.36 2.76
N GLU A 204 -10.95 -27.97 1.58
CA GLU A 204 -11.69 -29.18 1.18
C GLU A 204 -11.23 -30.43 1.95
N GLN A 205 -9.97 -30.46 2.40
CA GLN A 205 -9.40 -31.61 3.13
C GLN A 205 -9.80 -31.63 4.62
N VAL A 206 -10.34 -30.52 5.17
CA VAL A 206 -10.75 -30.46 6.58
C VAL A 206 -11.87 -31.49 6.83
N PRO A 207 -11.67 -32.43 7.77
CA PRO A 207 -12.64 -33.50 8.03
C PRO A 207 -14.01 -32.96 8.43
N PHE A 208 -15.04 -33.53 7.82
CA PHE A 208 -16.43 -33.17 8.10
C PHE A 208 -16.81 -33.33 9.59
N GLU A 209 -16.28 -34.37 10.25
CA GLU A 209 -16.56 -34.63 11.66
C GLU A 209 -16.06 -33.51 12.59
N TRP A 210 -14.93 -32.86 12.25
CA TRP A 210 -14.44 -31.71 13.01
C TRP A 210 -15.40 -30.54 12.93
N LEU A 211 -15.97 -30.28 11.75
CA LEU A 211 -16.89 -29.17 11.51
C LEU A 211 -18.24 -29.36 12.22
N LYS A 212 -18.69 -30.63 12.41
CA LYS A 212 -19.90 -30.93 13.19
C LYS A 212 -19.78 -30.46 14.64
N GLN A 213 -18.59 -30.57 15.25
CA GLN A 213 -18.33 -30.11 16.60
C GLN A 213 -18.58 -28.61 16.78
N TRP A 214 -18.46 -27.85 15.72
CA TRP A 214 -18.71 -26.40 15.69
C TRP A 214 -20.18 -26.04 15.46
N ARG A 215 -21.07 -27.03 15.49
CA ARG A 215 -22.53 -26.85 15.27
C ARG A 215 -22.83 -26.12 13.96
N LEU A 216 -22.10 -26.41 12.90
CA LEU A 216 -22.29 -25.88 11.58
C LEU A 216 -23.12 -26.84 10.73
N ASP A 217 -24.10 -26.34 9.98
CA ASP A 217 -24.92 -27.12 9.05
C ASP A 217 -24.18 -27.20 7.69
N ILE A 218 -23.51 -28.34 7.47
CA ILE A 218 -22.66 -28.56 6.31
C ILE A 218 -23.46 -29.30 5.25
N ALA A 219 -23.28 -28.89 3.97
CA ALA A 219 -23.93 -29.50 2.83
C ALA A 219 -23.49 -30.97 2.66
N ASP A 220 -24.45 -31.88 2.36
CA ASP A 220 -24.18 -33.30 2.17
C ASP A 220 -23.14 -33.60 1.09
N SER A 221 -23.04 -32.72 0.06
CA SER A 221 -21.99 -32.75 -0.96
C SER A 221 -20.57 -32.59 -0.40
N ALA A 222 -20.42 -31.98 0.78
CA ALA A 222 -19.13 -31.83 1.46
C ALA A 222 -18.70 -33.07 2.25
N ALA A 223 -19.57 -34.10 2.35
CA ALA A 223 -19.28 -35.38 3.02
C ALA A 223 -18.53 -36.39 2.12
N ALA A 224 -18.44 -36.14 0.82
CA ALA A 224 -17.64 -36.96 -0.08
C ALA A 224 -16.15 -36.88 0.29
N LEU A 225 -15.43 -38.00 0.16
CA LEU A 225 -13.97 -37.99 0.37
C LEU A 225 -13.32 -37.01 -0.60
N PRO A 226 -12.53 -36.06 -0.10
CA PRO A 226 -11.95 -35.02 -0.95
C PRO A 226 -10.96 -35.64 -1.93
N SER A 227 -11.04 -35.19 -3.20
CA SER A 227 -10.08 -35.60 -4.23
C SER A 227 -8.67 -35.09 -3.88
N LYS A 228 -7.66 -35.92 -4.08
CA LYS A 228 -6.24 -35.50 -3.95
C LYS A 228 -5.73 -34.78 -5.19
N LYS A 229 -6.48 -34.75 -6.30
CA LYS A 229 -6.07 -34.10 -7.56
C LYS A 229 -5.82 -32.60 -7.40
N PRO A 230 -6.68 -31.79 -6.71
CA PRO A 230 -6.39 -30.37 -6.48
C PRO A 230 -5.12 -30.13 -5.65
N LEU A 231 -4.83 -31.01 -4.67
CA LEU A 231 -3.60 -30.91 -3.89
C LEU A 231 -2.36 -31.14 -4.77
N ALA A 232 -2.37 -32.17 -5.62
CA ALA A 232 -1.29 -32.41 -6.56
C ALA A 232 -1.14 -31.24 -7.54
N ALA A 233 -2.24 -30.70 -8.06
CA ALA A 233 -2.23 -29.55 -8.94
C ALA A 233 -1.64 -28.29 -8.27
N ALA A 234 -1.98 -28.02 -7.02
CA ALA A 234 -1.43 -26.91 -6.25
C ALA A 234 0.09 -27.07 -6.04
N ILE A 235 0.56 -28.27 -5.69
CA ILE A 235 1.99 -28.55 -5.52
C ILE A 235 2.73 -28.35 -6.87
N ILE A 236 2.20 -28.87 -7.97
CA ILE A 236 2.77 -28.71 -9.30
C ILE A 236 2.85 -27.23 -9.67
N LEU A 237 1.80 -26.45 -9.40
CA LEU A 237 1.78 -25.01 -9.68
C LEU A 237 2.84 -24.27 -8.86
N ILE A 238 2.98 -24.55 -7.57
CA ILE A 238 4.01 -23.93 -6.72
C ILE A 238 5.40 -24.25 -7.26
N LEU A 239 5.66 -25.54 -7.59
CA LEU A 239 6.95 -25.97 -8.16
C LEU A 239 7.22 -25.28 -9.50
N ALA A 240 6.21 -25.14 -10.35
CA ALA A 240 6.31 -24.44 -11.62
C ALA A 240 6.60 -22.94 -11.42
N CYS A 241 5.92 -22.28 -10.49
CA CYS A 241 6.18 -20.88 -10.14
C CYS A 241 7.61 -20.68 -9.59
N CYS A 242 8.04 -21.56 -8.69
CA CYS A 242 9.41 -21.51 -8.15
C CYS A 242 10.46 -21.82 -9.23
N GLY A 243 10.21 -22.81 -10.08
CA GLY A 243 11.09 -23.16 -11.21
C GLY A 243 11.20 -22.00 -12.21
N TYR A 244 10.07 -21.38 -12.56
CA TYR A 244 10.04 -20.16 -13.34
C TYR A 244 10.87 -19.05 -12.68
N GLY A 245 10.63 -18.81 -11.38
CA GLY A 245 11.33 -17.77 -10.65
C GLY A 245 12.84 -18.01 -10.54
N MET A 246 13.29 -19.23 -10.33
CA MET A 246 14.73 -19.57 -10.33
C MET A 246 15.36 -19.31 -11.70
N ALA A 247 14.66 -19.63 -12.79
CA ALA A 247 15.15 -19.37 -14.14
C ALA A 247 15.10 -17.87 -14.52
N ARG A 248 14.16 -17.12 -13.90
CA ARG A 248 13.91 -15.70 -14.23
C ARG A 248 14.77 -14.72 -13.44
N GLN A 249 15.23 -15.12 -12.25
CA GLN A 249 16.10 -14.27 -11.42
C GLN A 249 17.44 -14.02 -12.13
N THR A 250 17.83 -12.77 -12.17
CA THR A 250 19.18 -12.39 -12.58
C THR A 250 20.13 -12.65 -11.40
N PRO A 251 21.16 -13.49 -11.54
CA PRO A 251 22.17 -13.65 -10.49
C PRO A 251 22.83 -12.31 -10.13
N ALA A 252 23.22 -12.15 -8.87
CA ALA A 252 23.73 -10.87 -8.37
C ALA A 252 24.98 -10.37 -9.13
N ASP A 253 25.82 -11.29 -9.57
CA ASP A 253 27.05 -11.05 -10.33
C ASP A 253 26.81 -10.78 -11.83
N LYS A 254 25.56 -10.90 -12.30
CA LYS A 254 25.17 -10.67 -13.69
C LYS A 254 24.34 -9.42 -13.90
N PHE A 255 24.02 -8.67 -12.84
CA PHE A 255 23.45 -7.37 -13.02
C PHE A 255 24.49 -6.45 -13.68
N PRO A 256 24.09 -5.65 -14.69
CA PRO A 256 24.98 -4.62 -15.22
C PRO A 256 25.27 -3.59 -14.13
N ASP A 257 26.43 -2.95 -14.22
CA ASP A 257 26.73 -1.79 -13.39
C ASP A 257 25.68 -0.71 -13.64
N GLY A 258 25.14 -0.15 -12.56
CA GLY A 258 24.16 0.90 -12.58
C GLY A 258 24.75 2.23 -12.11
N PRO A 259 23.94 3.31 -12.15
CA PRO A 259 24.39 4.60 -11.65
C PRO A 259 24.54 4.56 -10.12
N ALA A 260 25.52 5.31 -9.62
CA ALA A 260 25.72 5.49 -8.19
C ALA A 260 24.72 6.51 -7.62
N PHE A 261 23.96 6.11 -6.59
CA PHE A 261 22.99 6.97 -5.91
C PHE A 261 23.42 7.31 -4.50
N ALA A 262 23.31 8.58 -4.12
CA ALA A 262 23.33 9.02 -2.73
C ALA A 262 21.90 9.39 -2.30
N LEU A 263 21.37 8.66 -1.33
CA LEU A 263 20.04 8.89 -0.77
C LEU A 263 20.15 9.68 0.54
N ILE A 264 19.63 10.90 0.54
CA ILE A 264 19.70 11.79 1.69
C ILE A 264 18.54 11.48 2.65
N GLN A 265 18.83 11.33 3.94
CA GLN A 265 17.81 11.05 4.96
C GLN A 265 18.01 11.94 6.18
N GLY A 266 17.11 12.88 6.38
CA GLY A 266 17.18 13.87 7.46
C GLY A 266 16.56 13.43 8.79
N ASN A 267 15.63 12.45 8.77
CA ASN A 267 14.87 11.93 9.92
C ASN A 267 14.09 13.00 10.71
N PHE A 268 13.61 14.03 10.03
CA PHE A 268 12.78 15.05 10.66
C PHE A 268 11.37 14.53 10.97
N THR A 269 10.86 14.87 12.16
CA THR A 269 9.47 14.55 12.51
C THR A 269 8.49 15.47 11.77
N PRO A 270 7.21 15.08 11.63
CA PRO A 270 6.19 15.90 10.94
C PRO A 270 5.99 17.28 11.57
N GLU A 271 6.13 17.38 12.89
CA GLU A 271 6.00 18.63 13.63
C GLU A 271 7.05 19.65 13.19
N VAL A 272 8.29 19.21 13.04
CA VAL A 272 9.41 20.04 12.57
C VAL A 272 9.23 20.48 11.13
N LYS A 273 8.57 19.68 10.29
CA LYS A 273 8.33 20.03 8.87
C LYS A 273 7.47 21.30 8.75
N HIS A 274 6.53 21.51 9.65
CA HIS A 274 5.59 22.63 9.63
C HIS A 274 6.01 23.81 10.52
N ASP A 275 7.13 23.69 11.23
CA ASP A 275 7.69 24.74 12.04
C ASP A 275 8.52 25.68 11.17
N GLY A 276 8.07 26.96 11.05
CA GLY A 276 8.74 27.98 10.26
C GLY A 276 10.17 28.27 10.74
N ASP A 277 10.42 28.19 12.05
CA ASP A 277 11.74 28.41 12.64
C ASP A 277 12.73 27.29 12.30
N MET A 278 12.23 26.10 11.98
CA MET A 278 13.02 24.93 11.62
C MET A 278 13.32 24.80 10.11
N LEU A 279 12.75 25.67 9.27
CA LEU A 279 12.96 25.60 7.81
C LEU A 279 14.43 25.65 7.43
N LEU A 280 15.19 26.59 8.02
CA LEU A 280 16.63 26.72 7.78
C LEU A 280 17.43 25.53 8.30
N THR A 281 17.06 25.01 9.48
CA THR A 281 17.71 23.83 10.07
C THR A 281 17.50 22.60 9.18
N ARG A 282 16.27 22.36 8.73
CA ARG A 282 15.93 21.28 7.80
C ARG A 282 16.76 21.37 6.51
N PHE A 283 16.81 22.57 5.93
CA PHE A 283 17.61 22.81 4.73
C PHE A 283 19.10 22.55 4.97
N ARG A 284 19.68 23.11 6.04
CA ARG A 284 21.10 22.98 6.36
C ARG A 284 21.53 21.53 6.56
N VAL A 285 20.70 20.73 7.23
CA VAL A 285 20.97 19.29 7.41
C VAL A 285 21.01 18.56 6.09
N HIS A 286 19.99 18.73 5.24
CA HIS A 286 19.96 18.07 3.94
C HIS A 286 21.08 18.57 3.01
N ASP A 287 21.35 19.87 2.98
CA ASP A 287 22.45 20.50 2.21
C ASP A 287 23.83 19.99 2.70
N GLY A 288 24.00 19.87 4.02
CA GLY A 288 25.22 19.31 4.61
C GLY A 288 25.44 17.85 4.25
N LEU A 289 24.41 17.01 4.34
CA LEU A 289 24.44 15.60 3.94
C LEU A 289 24.72 15.46 2.43
N MET A 290 24.07 16.28 1.61
CA MET A 290 24.31 16.33 0.16
C MET A 290 25.78 16.63 -0.17
N LYS A 291 26.34 17.69 0.41
CA LYS A 291 27.72 18.10 0.18
C LYS A 291 28.73 17.04 0.63
N ARG A 292 28.44 16.34 1.70
CA ARG A 292 29.30 15.24 2.19
C ARG A 292 29.21 14.00 1.30
N SER A 293 28.04 13.72 0.71
CA SER A 293 27.88 12.59 -0.19
C SER A 293 28.73 12.68 -1.47
N VAL A 294 29.19 13.89 -1.84
CA VAL A 294 30.08 14.12 -2.99
C VAL A 294 31.40 13.36 -2.87
N GLU A 295 31.89 13.08 -1.66
CA GLU A 295 33.10 12.27 -1.42
C GLU A 295 32.96 10.85 -2.00
N LEU A 296 31.73 10.36 -2.19
CA LEU A 296 31.42 9.05 -2.76
C LEU A 296 31.26 9.08 -4.28
N GLN A 297 31.41 10.25 -4.91
CA GLN A 297 31.27 10.46 -6.36
C GLN A 297 29.96 9.87 -6.93
N PRO A 298 28.77 10.18 -6.37
CA PRO A 298 27.52 9.68 -6.89
C PRO A 298 27.19 10.31 -8.24
N ASP A 299 26.52 9.56 -9.14
CA ASP A 299 25.91 10.11 -10.35
C ASP A 299 24.65 10.92 -10.02
N PHE A 300 23.87 10.43 -9.04
CA PHE A 300 22.62 11.04 -8.60
C PHE A 300 22.59 11.23 -7.09
N ILE A 301 22.12 12.40 -6.65
CA ILE A 301 21.81 12.67 -5.23
C ILE A 301 20.31 12.94 -5.10
N VAL A 302 19.64 12.20 -4.20
CA VAL A 302 18.19 12.24 -4.06
C VAL A 302 17.79 12.74 -2.67
N TRP A 303 17.01 13.83 -2.62
CA TRP A 303 16.39 14.34 -1.39
C TRP A 303 14.98 13.78 -1.26
N PRO A 304 14.51 13.50 -0.03
CA PRO A 304 13.15 13.02 0.21
C PRO A 304 12.06 14.03 -0.18
N GLU A 305 10.83 13.54 -0.19
CA GLU A 305 9.61 14.29 -0.48
C GLU A 305 9.50 15.58 0.35
N THR A 306 9.38 16.73 -0.33
CA THR A 306 9.15 18.07 0.25
C THR A 306 10.16 18.48 1.34
N MET A 307 11.41 17.98 1.26
CA MET A 307 12.46 18.35 2.22
C MET A 307 13.21 19.63 1.83
N PHE A 308 13.14 20.07 0.57
CA PHE A 308 13.62 21.38 0.20
C PHE A 308 12.67 22.45 0.75
N SER A 309 13.22 23.45 1.45
CA SER A 309 12.44 24.32 2.34
C SER A 309 11.65 25.42 1.64
N TRP A 310 12.00 25.76 0.40
CA TRP A 310 11.34 26.82 -0.35
C TRP A 310 10.62 26.25 -1.56
N PRO A 311 9.38 26.73 -1.85
CA PRO A 311 8.66 26.29 -3.02
C PRO A 311 9.31 26.83 -4.31
N GLU A 312 9.28 26.03 -5.36
CA GLU A 312 9.53 26.50 -6.70
C GLU A 312 8.31 27.29 -7.18
N GLN A 313 8.48 28.56 -7.47
CA GLN A 313 7.41 29.42 -7.95
C GLN A 313 7.51 29.66 -9.45
N SER A 314 6.37 29.66 -10.15
CA SER A 314 6.29 29.91 -11.57
C SER A 314 4.92 30.44 -11.98
N ILE A 315 4.85 31.06 -13.16
CA ILE A 315 3.61 31.57 -13.74
C ILE A 315 3.12 30.58 -14.79
N GLY A 316 1.82 30.27 -14.75
CA GLY A 316 1.17 29.45 -15.75
C GLY A 316 1.11 30.14 -17.12
N GLU A 317 0.96 29.35 -18.18
CA GLU A 317 0.93 29.88 -19.55
C GLU A 317 -0.22 30.87 -19.73
N GLY A 318 0.11 32.06 -20.22
CA GLY A 318 -0.84 33.14 -20.52
C GLY A 318 -1.50 33.76 -19.28
N VAL A 319 -0.89 33.66 -18.10
CA VAL A 319 -1.33 34.33 -16.86
C VAL A 319 -0.59 35.65 -16.70
N THR A 320 -1.32 36.73 -16.39
CA THR A 320 -0.77 38.08 -16.18
C THR A 320 -0.58 38.38 -14.70
N ASP A 321 0.23 39.39 -14.38
CA ASP A 321 0.46 39.83 -13.01
C ASP A 321 -0.83 40.35 -12.34
N GLU A 322 -1.71 40.99 -13.13
CA GLU A 322 -2.99 41.46 -12.67
C GLU A 322 -3.92 40.30 -12.26
N GLU A 323 -3.91 39.20 -13.03
CA GLU A 323 -4.66 37.96 -12.68
C GLU A 323 -4.12 37.32 -11.43
N ILE A 324 -2.80 37.37 -11.18
CA ILE A 324 -2.18 36.86 -9.93
C ILE A 324 -2.61 37.73 -8.75
N LEU A 325 -2.52 39.05 -8.88
CA LEU A 325 -2.88 39.99 -7.83
C LEU A 325 -4.38 39.92 -7.50
N ALA A 326 -5.23 39.67 -8.48
CA ALA A 326 -6.68 39.50 -8.27
C ALA A 326 -7.04 38.31 -7.35
N GLN A 327 -6.12 37.36 -7.17
CA GLN A 327 -6.30 36.18 -6.30
C GLN A 327 -5.80 36.43 -4.86
N VAL A 328 -5.07 37.51 -4.64
CA VAL A 328 -4.55 37.86 -3.32
C VAL A 328 -5.70 38.46 -2.48
N PRO A 329 -5.89 38.02 -1.23
CA PRO A 329 -6.88 38.61 -0.33
C PRO A 329 -6.74 40.13 -0.21
N ALA A 330 -7.89 40.83 -0.19
CA ALA A 330 -7.92 42.29 -0.20
C ALA A 330 -7.29 42.97 1.02
N ASP A 331 -7.20 42.28 2.14
CA ASP A 331 -6.48 42.71 3.34
C ASP A 331 -4.97 42.70 3.10
N ILE A 332 -4.42 41.63 2.50
CA ILE A 332 -3.01 41.52 2.14
C ILE A 332 -2.66 42.60 1.10
N LEU A 333 -3.47 42.78 0.05
CA LEU A 333 -3.23 43.82 -0.95
C LEU A 333 -3.21 45.22 -0.33
N ARG A 334 -4.05 45.49 0.67
CA ARG A 334 -4.04 46.77 1.39
C ARG A 334 -2.77 46.98 2.21
N ASP A 335 -2.25 45.94 2.83
CA ASP A 335 -1.03 46.01 3.63
C ASP A 335 0.20 46.33 2.77
N TYR A 336 0.25 45.78 1.56
CA TYR A 336 1.33 46.07 0.59
C TYR A 336 1.13 47.35 -0.19
N GLY A 337 -0.09 47.86 -0.37
CA GLY A 337 -0.38 49.12 -1.07
C GLY A 337 0.34 49.23 -2.40
N ASN A 338 1.18 50.27 -2.56
CA ASN A 338 1.96 50.50 -3.77
C ASN A 338 3.06 49.46 -4.03
N GLU A 339 3.37 48.61 -3.07
CA GLU A 339 4.37 47.53 -3.16
C GLU A 339 3.78 46.19 -3.55
N ALA A 340 2.51 46.15 -4.01
CA ALA A 340 1.82 44.91 -4.41
C ALA A 340 2.62 44.07 -5.44
N ALA A 341 3.46 44.69 -6.25
CA ALA A 341 4.38 44.00 -7.15
C ALA A 341 5.34 43.04 -6.44
N LEU A 342 5.64 43.24 -5.13
CA LEU A 342 6.45 42.33 -4.34
C LEU A 342 5.78 40.98 -4.14
N LEU A 343 4.44 40.90 -4.22
CA LEU A 343 3.68 39.65 -4.12
C LEU A 343 3.81 38.79 -5.38
N VAL A 344 4.08 39.41 -6.53
CA VAL A 344 4.24 38.71 -7.82
C VAL A 344 5.70 38.40 -8.12
N ALA A 345 6.63 39.22 -7.62
CA ALA A 345 8.07 39.08 -7.86
C ALA A 345 8.62 37.64 -7.61
N PRO A 346 8.19 36.88 -6.59
CA PRO A 346 8.66 35.52 -6.38
C PRO A 346 8.33 34.56 -7.55
N PHE A 347 7.22 34.77 -8.24
CA PHE A 347 6.81 33.94 -9.39
C PHE A 347 7.66 34.19 -10.64
N HIS A 348 8.25 35.37 -10.73
CA HIS A 348 9.21 35.74 -11.80
C HIS A 348 10.65 35.38 -11.43
N SER A 349 10.91 35.18 -10.13
CA SER A 349 12.24 34.96 -9.63
C SER A 349 12.73 33.56 -9.93
N ASN A 350 13.57 33.12 -10.62
CA ASN A 350 14.04 31.73 -10.77
C ASN A 350 15.02 31.29 -9.65
N GLU A 351 14.94 31.89 -8.46
CA GLU A 351 15.96 31.71 -7.43
C GLU A 351 16.10 30.25 -6.97
N VAL A 352 14.97 29.53 -6.76
CA VAL A 352 15.00 28.11 -6.38
C VAL A 352 15.64 27.27 -7.49
N ARG A 353 15.27 27.51 -8.75
CA ARG A 353 15.86 26.81 -9.91
C ARG A 353 17.35 27.09 -10.05
N LYS A 354 17.76 28.35 -9.91
CA LYS A 354 19.18 28.75 -9.93
C LYS A 354 19.96 28.11 -8.80
N ARG A 355 19.37 28.05 -7.59
CA ARG A 355 19.99 27.41 -6.44
C ARG A 355 20.22 25.92 -6.68
N ILE A 356 19.19 25.18 -7.11
CA ILE A 356 19.30 23.74 -7.38
C ILE A 356 20.29 23.47 -8.52
N ALA A 357 20.31 24.31 -9.56
CA ALA A 357 21.30 24.22 -10.64
C ALA A 357 22.74 24.45 -10.15
N ALA A 358 22.96 25.45 -9.30
CA ALA A 358 24.26 25.73 -8.71
C ALA A 358 24.73 24.60 -7.78
N ASP A 359 23.82 24.02 -7.00
CA ASP A 359 24.10 22.88 -6.13
C ASP A 359 24.46 21.63 -6.96
N ALA A 360 23.76 21.36 -8.08
CA ALA A 360 24.10 20.27 -8.99
C ALA A 360 25.51 20.44 -9.58
N GLN A 361 25.84 21.65 -10.04
CA GLN A 361 27.15 21.97 -10.56
C GLN A 361 28.25 21.81 -9.49
N ALA A 362 28.00 22.32 -8.28
CA ALA A 362 28.95 22.21 -7.17
C ALA A 362 29.18 20.77 -6.69
N CYS A 363 28.15 19.93 -6.76
CA CYS A 363 28.25 18.51 -6.40
C CYS A 363 28.84 17.63 -7.53
N GLY A 364 28.83 18.10 -8.78
CA GLY A 364 29.21 17.30 -9.95
C GLY A 364 28.28 16.10 -10.19
N ALA A 365 27.05 16.14 -9.67
CA ALA A 365 26.07 15.06 -9.71
C ALA A 365 24.69 15.60 -10.12
N ALA A 366 23.86 14.76 -10.72
CA ALA A 366 22.48 15.12 -10.96
C ALA A 366 21.67 15.10 -9.64
N LEU A 367 20.83 16.11 -9.46
CA LEU A 367 20.00 16.26 -8.26
C LEU A 367 18.55 15.94 -8.55
N VAL A 368 17.94 15.12 -7.68
CA VAL A 368 16.50 14.87 -7.63
C VAL A 368 15.99 15.38 -6.28
N ILE A 369 15.30 16.51 -6.29
CA ILE A 369 14.96 17.25 -5.06
C ILE A 369 13.45 17.26 -4.84
N GLY A 370 13.00 16.70 -3.69
CA GLY A 370 11.61 16.78 -3.27
C GLY A 370 11.26 18.17 -2.73
N LEU A 371 10.33 18.88 -3.39
CA LEU A 371 9.91 20.23 -3.04
C LEU A 371 8.41 20.45 -3.32
N GLU A 372 7.88 21.57 -2.85
CA GLU A 372 6.59 22.09 -3.28
C GLU A 372 6.78 22.99 -4.51
N ALA A 373 5.86 22.92 -5.47
CA ALA A 373 5.82 23.85 -6.58
C ALA A 373 4.52 24.65 -6.59
N HIS A 374 4.65 25.97 -6.66
CA HIS A 374 3.54 26.92 -6.68
C HIS A 374 3.44 27.52 -8.09
N VAL A 375 2.33 27.28 -8.77
CA VAL A 375 2.09 27.78 -10.12
C VAL A 375 0.91 28.74 -10.09
N ALA A 376 1.18 30.02 -10.36
CA ALA A 376 0.11 31.00 -10.49
C ALA A 376 -0.74 30.65 -11.72
N GLY A 377 -2.01 30.30 -11.51
CA GLY A 377 -2.98 30.02 -12.56
C GLY A 377 -3.91 31.22 -12.79
N LYS A 378 -4.79 31.14 -13.80
CA LYS A 378 -5.77 32.22 -14.09
C LYS A 378 -6.80 32.40 -12.97
N ASP A 379 -7.27 31.29 -12.40
CA ASP A 379 -8.36 31.31 -11.44
C ASP A 379 -7.88 31.13 -9.99
N ARG A 380 -6.75 30.44 -9.79
CA ARG A 380 -6.18 30.18 -8.46
C ARG A 380 -4.72 29.77 -8.53
N LEU A 381 -4.05 29.92 -7.40
CA LEU A 381 -2.74 29.31 -7.17
C LEU A 381 -2.88 27.78 -7.17
N LYS A 382 -2.06 27.10 -7.98
CA LYS A 382 -1.93 25.65 -7.98
C LYS A 382 -0.71 25.26 -7.17
N ILE A 383 -0.88 24.27 -6.31
CA ILE A 383 0.19 23.75 -5.42
C ILE A 383 0.42 22.29 -5.78
N TYR A 384 1.66 21.95 -6.09
CA TYR A 384 2.06 20.60 -6.42
C TYR A 384 3.11 20.09 -5.44
N ASN A 385 3.06 18.80 -5.16
CA ASN A 385 4.16 18.05 -4.58
C ASN A 385 5.04 17.56 -5.73
N SER A 386 6.31 17.92 -5.73
CA SER A 386 7.13 17.82 -6.94
C SER A 386 8.52 17.25 -6.68
N ALA A 387 9.09 16.59 -7.69
CA ALA A 387 10.47 16.17 -7.77
C ALA A 387 11.18 17.01 -8.84
N ALA A 388 11.97 17.99 -8.42
CA ALA A 388 12.80 18.81 -9.30
C ALA A 388 14.05 18.04 -9.74
N PHE A 389 14.48 18.25 -10.98
CA PHE A 389 15.65 17.62 -11.55
C PHE A 389 16.62 18.66 -12.12
N ALA A 390 17.89 18.55 -11.74
CA ALA A 390 18.96 19.37 -12.28
C ALA A 390 20.20 18.52 -12.60
N ARG A 391 20.90 18.91 -13.64
CA ARG A 391 22.15 18.29 -14.09
C ARG A 391 23.34 19.22 -13.82
N PRO A 392 24.54 18.69 -13.54
CA PRO A 392 25.70 19.53 -13.30
C PRO A 392 26.17 20.31 -14.55
N ASP A 393 25.89 19.79 -15.74
CA ASP A 393 26.31 20.35 -17.04
C ASP A 393 25.26 21.28 -17.67
N LEU A 394 23.96 21.04 -17.45
CA LEU A 394 22.87 21.78 -18.09
C LEU A 394 22.05 22.65 -17.10
N GLY A 395 22.29 22.49 -15.78
CA GLY A 395 21.52 23.18 -14.75
C GLY A 395 20.14 22.57 -14.53
N TYR A 396 19.15 23.40 -14.22
CA TYR A 396 17.78 22.96 -13.96
C TYR A 396 17.08 22.52 -15.24
N ILE A 397 16.63 21.25 -15.26
CA ILE A 397 15.99 20.64 -16.44
C ILE A 397 14.46 20.73 -16.36
N GLY A 398 13.89 20.55 -15.16
CA GLY A 398 12.44 20.54 -14.96
C GLY A 398 12.04 19.82 -13.69
N ARG A 399 10.76 19.49 -13.58
CA ARG A 399 10.22 18.75 -12.45
C ARG A 399 9.15 17.74 -12.90
N TYR A 400 8.91 16.76 -12.06
CA TYR A 400 7.76 15.88 -12.07
C TYR A 400 6.80 16.31 -10.97
N ASP A 401 5.52 16.46 -11.27
CA ASP A 401 4.48 16.79 -10.31
C ASP A 401 3.68 15.53 -9.98
N LYS A 402 3.47 15.25 -8.69
CA LYS A 402 2.78 14.06 -8.19
C LYS A 402 1.41 13.88 -8.87
N ILE A 403 1.20 12.73 -9.50
CA ILE A 403 -0.03 12.43 -10.25
C ILE A 403 -1.07 11.80 -9.31
N HIS A 404 -0.65 10.82 -8.50
CA HIS A 404 -1.56 10.07 -7.64
C HIS A 404 -1.51 10.56 -6.20
N ARG A 405 -2.52 11.34 -5.83
CA ARG A 405 -2.63 11.99 -4.51
C ARG A 405 -3.25 11.08 -3.47
N VAL A 406 -2.87 11.26 -2.21
CA VAL A 406 -3.42 10.53 -1.05
C VAL A 406 -4.78 11.11 -0.65
N ILE A 407 -5.82 10.26 -0.63
CA ILE A 407 -7.17 10.63 -0.19
C ILE A 407 -7.12 11.11 1.27
N PHE A 408 -7.79 12.22 1.55
CA PHE A 408 -7.86 12.90 2.87
C PHE A 408 -6.51 13.37 3.43
N GLY A 409 -5.40 13.00 2.83
CA GLY A 409 -4.07 13.51 3.18
C GLY A 409 -3.64 14.67 2.28
N GLU A 410 -4.00 14.61 1.00
CA GLU A 410 -3.59 15.60 -0.01
C GLU A 410 -4.76 16.18 -0.79
N TYR A 411 -5.95 15.62 -0.69
CA TYR A 411 -7.19 16.19 -1.24
C TYR A 411 -8.43 15.54 -0.58
N ILE A 412 -9.57 16.23 -0.70
CA ILE A 412 -10.86 15.73 -0.26
C ILE A 412 -11.65 15.31 -1.50
N PRO A 413 -11.99 14.02 -1.67
CA PRO A 413 -12.78 13.55 -2.81
C PRO A 413 -14.14 14.26 -2.86
N LEU A 414 -14.60 14.57 -4.08
CA LEU A 414 -15.92 15.17 -4.32
C LEU A 414 -16.14 16.53 -3.66
N LYS A 415 -15.10 17.21 -3.13
CA LYS A 415 -15.27 18.53 -2.49
C LYS A 415 -15.90 19.57 -3.42
N ASP A 416 -15.60 19.49 -4.72
CA ASP A 416 -16.12 20.44 -5.72
C ASP A 416 -17.60 20.22 -6.01
N ALA A 417 -18.07 18.96 -5.92
CA ALA A 417 -19.49 18.60 -6.06
C ALA A 417 -20.28 18.78 -4.76
N PHE A 418 -19.63 18.55 -3.62
CA PHE A 418 -20.20 18.61 -2.28
C PHE A 418 -19.32 19.41 -1.32
N PRO A 419 -19.32 20.76 -1.39
CA PRO A 419 -18.43 21.62 -0.61
C PRO A 419 -18.52 21.41 0.92
N TRP A 420 -19.67 20.95 1.41
CA TRP A 420 -19.87 20.66 2.85
C TRP A 420 -18.95 19.53 3.37
N LEU A 421 -18.38 18.70 2.50
CA LEU A 421 -17.41 17.65 2.88
C LEU A 421 -16.16 18.25 3.52
N THR A 422 -15.80 19.48 3.19
CA THR A 422 -14.66 20.17 3.82
C THR A 422 -14.88 20.40 5.31
N ASN A 423 -16.14 20.56 5.74
CA ASN A 423 -16.50 20.74 7.15
C ASN A 423 -16.31 19.47 8.00
N LEU A 424 -16.17 18.31 7.36
CA LEU A 424 -15.90 17.03 8.03
C LEU A 424 -14.39 16.84 8.30
N THR A 425 -13.56 17.76 7.84
CA THR A 425 -12.11 17.72 8.02
C THR A 425 -11.66 18.97 8.79
N PRO A 426 -10.56 18.92 9.54
CA PRO A 426 -10.02 20.09 10.22
C PRO A 426 -9.33 21.07 9.26
N PHE A 427 -9.37 20.77 7.96
CA PHE A 427 -8.69 21.53 6.94
C PHE A 427 -9.64 22.57 6.32
N GLY A 428 -9.13 23.77 6.05
CA GLY A 428 -9.89 24.84 5.43
C GLY A 428 -10.32 24.50 3.98
N ALA A 429 -11.18 25.33 3.41
CA ALA A 429 -11.72 25.13 2.05
C ALA A 429 -10.62 25.03 0.97
N ASN A 430 -9.46 25.64 1.18
CA ASN A 430 -8.32 25.63 0.26
C ASN A 430 -7.37 24.45 0.48
N PHE A 431 -7.72 23.49 1.35
CA PHE A 431 -6.88 22.33 1.60
C PHE A 431 -6.73 21.45 0.37
N GLY A 432 -5.48 21.03 0.14
CA GLY A 432 -5.06 20.03 -0.82
C GLY A 432 -4.04 20.54 -1.81
N ILE A 433 -3.41 19.58 -2.47
CA ILE A 433 -2.49 19.82 -3.59
C ILE A 433 -3.14 19.45 -4.91
N ASP A 434 -2.61 19.99 -5.99
CA ASP A 434 -3.04 19.67 -7.35
C ASP A 434 -2.37 18.38 -7.83
N ALA A 435 -3.01 17.67 -8.76
CA ALA A 435 -2.44 16.52 -9.40
C ALA A 435 -1.64 16.93 -10.64
N GLY A 436 -0.45 16.35 -10.79
CA GLY A 436 0.28 16.37 -12.05
C GLY A 436 -0.46 15.59 -13.15
N SER A 437 -0.09 15.79 -14.40
CA SER A 437 -0.69 15.12 -15.57
C SER A 437 0.26 14.14 -16.25
N ASP A 438 1.55 14.47 -16.25
CA ASP A 438 2.52 13.85 -17.15
C ASP A 438 3.58 13.04 -16.40
N VAL A 439 3.80 11.83 -16.86
CA VAL A 439 4.98 11.06 -16.48
C VAL A 439 6.23 11.67 -17.09
N ARG A 440 7.35 11.63 -16.37
CA ARG A 440 8.61 12.22 -16.81
C ARG A 440 9.73 11.19 -16.74
N LEU A 441 10.58 11.19 -17.77
CA LEU A 441 11.91 10.59 -17.72
C LEU A 441 12.94 11.72 -17.68
N PHE A 442 13.93 11.56 -16.83
CA PHE A 442 15.10 12.45 -16.77
C PHE A 442 16.35 11.64 -17.06
N GLU A 443 17.27 12.23 -17.80
CA GLU A 443 18.50 11.56 -18.24
C GLU A 443 19.73 12.27 -17.65
N TYR A 444 20.68 11.45 -17.15
CA TYR A 444 22.04 11.89 -16.83
C TYR A 444 23.00 10.67 -16.85
N ALA A 445 24.24 10.89 -17.28
CA ALA A 445 25.29 9.88 -17.35
C ALA A 445 24.91 8.62 -18.17
N GLY A 446 24.01 8.76 -19.14
CA GLY A 446 23.50 7.67 -19.97
C GLY A 446 22.40 6.83 -19.34
N TYR A 447 21.87 7.22 -18.17
CA TYR A 447 20.79 6.53 -17.48
C TYR A 447 19.52 7.38 -17.45
N HIS A 448 18.37 6.72 -17.65
CA HIS A 448 17.05 7.34 -17.59
C HIS A 448 16.35 6.96 -16.28
N ILE A 449 16.00 7.97 -15.50
CA ILE A 449 15.29 7.79 -14.23
C ILE A 449 13.84 8.28 -14.33
N ALA A 450 12.92 7.61 -13.65
CA ALA A 450 11.53 8.05 -13.49
C ALA A 450 11.24 8.30 -12.01
N PRO A 451 10.93 9.56 -11.63
CA PRO A 451 10.59 9.88 -10.25
C PRO A 451 9.17 9.41 -9.91
N LEU A 452 9.01 8.96 -8.68
CA LEU A 452 7.75 8.65 -7.99
C LEU A 452 7.73 9.41 -6.66
N ILE A 453 6.57 9.85 -6.22
CA ILE A 453 6.47 10.57 -4.95
C ILE A 453 5.59 9.80 -3.98
N CYS A 454 6.20 9.36 -2.85
CA CYS A 454 5.54 8.73 -1.71
C CYS A 454 4.67 7.53 -2.14
N PHE A 455 3.38 7.56 -1.86
CA PHE A 455 2.38 6.53 -2.11
C PHE A 455 2.30 6.04 -3.58
N GLU A 456 2.88 6.75 -4.54
CA GLU A 456 2.79 6.40 -5.97
C GLU A 456 3.41 5.04 -6.31
N ASP A 457 4.44 4.60 -5.59
CA ASP A 457 5.03 3.28 -5.78
C ASP A 457 4.10 2.13 -5.36
N THR A 458 3.04 2.43 -4.60
CA THR A 458 2.01 1.45 -4.27
C THR A 458 0.96 1.25 -5.38
N VAL A 459 0.97 2.09 -6.42
CA VAL A 459 -0.02 2.14 -7.50
C VAL A 459 0.50 1.44 -8.76
N PRO A 460 0.17 0.13 -8.98
CA PRO A 460 0.78 -0.68 -10.04
C PRO A 460 0.63 -0.09 -11.44
N GLN A 461 -0.54 0.46 -11.74
CA GLN A 461 -0.84 1.04 -13.05
C GLN A 461 -0.04 2.31 -13.33
N LEU A 462 0.26 3.12 -12.31
CA LEU A 462 1.10 4.31 -12.46
C LEU A 462 2.56 3.92 -12.68
N VAL A 463 3.10 3.01 -11.86
CA VAL A 463 4.49 2.53 -12.00
C VAL A 463 4.70 1.91 -13.37
N ARG A 464 3.75 1.09 -13.85
CA ARG A 464 3.80 0.54 -15.21
C ARG A 464 3.81 1.64 -16.28
N ARG A 465 3.01 2.71 -16.10
CA ARG A 465 3.00 3.86 -17.02
C ARG A 465 4.33 4.59 -17.01
N MET A 466 4.98 4.74 -15.84
CA MET A 466 6.32 5.34 -15.72
C MET A 466 7.37 4.54 -16.51
N VAL A 467 7.43 3.23 -16.27
CA VAL A 467 8.41 2.36 -16.93
C VAL A 467 8.13 2.19 -18.43
N ALA A 468 6.87 2.29 -18.85
CA ALA A 468 6.50 2.22 -20.27
C ALA A 468 6.84 3.51 -21.06
N GLN A 469 7.13 4.62 -20.36
CA GLN A 469 7.53 5.87 -21.01
C GLN A 469 8.83 5.67 -21.80
N ARG A 470 8.91 6.36 -22.93
CA ARG A 470 10.10 6.41 -23.76
C ARG A 470 10.45 7.87 -24.04
N ASP A 471 11.74 8.17 -24.15
CA ASP A 471 12.20 9.46 -24.63
C ASP A 471 12.07 9.56 -26.17
N SER A 472 12.56 10.66 -26.75
CA SER A 472 12.52 10.89 -28.19
C SER A 472 13.40 9.94 -29.00
N GLU A 473 14.37 9.28 -28.37
CA GLU A 473 15.29 8.31 -28.96
C GLU A 473 14.84 6.86 -28.75
N GLY A 474 13.75 6.66 -27.98
CA GLY A 474 13.17 5.35 -27.69
C GLY A 474 13.72 4.67 -26.44
N HIS A 475 14.58 5.33 -25.65
CA HIS A 475 15.10 4.80 -24.38
C HIS A 475 14.01 4.78 -23.31
N GLY A 476 14.03 3.75 -22.49
CA GLY A 476 13.09 3.56 -21.41
C GLY A 476 13.65 3.91 -20.04
N CYS A 477 12.86 3.71 -19.00
CA CYS A 477 13.28 3.89 -17.62
C CYS A 477 14.27 2.79 -17.19
N ASP A 478 15.46 3.20 -16.73
CA ASP A 478 16.47 2.30 -16.15
C ASP A 478 16.28 2.13 -14.65
N VAL A 479 15.91 3.21 -13.93
CA VAL A 479 15.76 3.22 -12.48
C VAL A 479 14.56 4.05 -12.07
N LEU A 480 13.70 3.50 -11.21
CA LEU A 480 12.66 4.24 -10.51
C LEU A 480 13.25 4.95 -9.29
N VAL A 481 12.89 6.20 -9.07
CA VAL A 481 13.39 7.00 -7.94
C VAL A 481 12.21 7.45 -7.10
N ASN A 482 12.01 6.85 -5.92
CA ASN A 482 10.92 7.24 -5.02
C ASN A 482 11.43 8.23 -3.96
N LEU A 483 10.76 9.38 -3.89
CA LEU A 483 10.96 10.39 -2.86
C LEU A 483 9.78 10.31 -1.90
N THR A 484 10.01 10.00 -0.61
CA THR A 484 8.90 9.83 0.32
C THR A 484 9.18 10.43 1.71
N ASN A 485 8.11 10.65 2.47
CA ASN A 485 8.16 11.10 3.84
C ASN A 485 7.25 10.23 4.74
N ASP A 486 7.81 9.12 5.22
CA ASP A 486 7.10 8.18 6.10
C ASP A 486 7.20 8.56 7.59
N ALA A 487 7.82 9.71 7.94
CA ALA A 487 7.94 10.20 9.32
C ALA A 487 6.58 10.33 10.02
N TRP A 488 5.51 10.59 9.26
CA TRP A 488 4.12 10.64 9.75
C TRP A 488 3.72 9.40 10.54
N PHE A 489 4.29 8.24 10.22
CA PHE A 489 3.90 6.95 10.78
C PHE A 489 4.82 6.44 11.90
N ARG A 490 5.79 7.27 12.36
CA ARG A 490 6.56 7.12 13.59
C ARG A 490 7.06 5.69 13.86
N GLY A 491 7.70 5.05 12.87
CA GLY A 491 8.30 3.71 13.03
C GLY A 491 7.29 2.57 13.15
N SER A 492 6.07 2.76 12.70
CA SER A 492 5.05 1.71 12.66
C SER A 492 5.31 0.68 11.55
N SER A 493 4.47 -0.36 11.49
CA SER A 493 4.49 -1.37 10.42
C SER A 493 4.18 -0.83 9.03
N GLU A 494 3.74 0.41 8.92
CA GLU A 494 3.53 1.08 7.64
C GLU A 494 4.82 1.12 6.83
N LEU A 495 5.95 1.49 7.48
CA LEU A 495 7.25 1.63 6.83
C LEU A 495 7.69 0.36 6.09
N ASP A 496 7.53 -0.79 6.75
CA ASP A 496 7.83 -2.09 6.13
C ASP A 496 6.85 -2.43 5.00
N GLN A 497 5.55 -2.15 5.20
CA GLN A 497 4.54 -2.43 4.17
C GLN A 497 4.75 -1.58 2.92
N HIS A 498 5.14 -0.32 3.08
CA HIS A 498 5.47 0.56 1.97
C HIS A 498 6.67 0.02 1.17
N LEU A 499 7.76 -0.38 1.87
CA LEU A 499 8.93 -0.99 1.26
C LEU A 499 8.61 -2.30 0.53
N ILE A 500 7.78 -3.17 1.14
CA ILE A 500 7.35 -4.44 0.53
C ILE A 500 6.61 -4.18 -0.78
N THR A 501 5.73 -3.18 -0.81
CA THR A 501 4.98 -2.85 -2.02
C THR A 501 5.92 -2.39 -3.14
N ALA A 502 6.91 -1.54 -2.82
CA ALA A 502 7.94 -1.12 -3.76
C ALA A 502 8.74 -2.30 -4.34
N ALA A 503 9.08 -3.31 -3.51
CA ALA A 503 9.77 -4.50 -3.97
C ALA A 503 8.97 -5.27 -5.03
N PHE A 504 7.64 -5.39 -4.88
CA PHE A 504 6.80 -5.99 -5.91
C PHE A 504 6.78 -5.18 -7.21
N ARG A 505 6.81 -3.85 -7.13
CA ARG A 505 6.90 -3.00 -8.35
C ARG A 505 8.17 -3.30 -9.15
N CYS A 506 9.30 -3.50 -8.46
CA CYS A 506 10.55 -3.87 -9.13
C CYS A 506 10.44 -5.21 -9.87
N VAL A 507 9.81 -6.22 -9.26
CA VAL A 507 9.58 -7.52 -9.91
C VAL A 507 8.64 -7.39 -11.10
N GLU A 508 7.52 -6.69 -10.93
CA GLU A 508 6.50 -6.52 -11.95
C GLU A 508 7.00 -5.82 -13.21
N THR A 509 7.92 -4.88 -13.05
CA THR A 509 8.45 -4.06 -14.16
C THR A 509 9.85 -4.44 -14.58
N ARG A 510 10.54 -5.30 -13.81
CA ARG A 510 11.96 -5.63 -13.96
C ARG A 510 12.88 -4.40 -13.90
N THR A 511 12.41 -3.36 -13.25
CA THR A 511 13.13 -2.11 -13.11
C THR A 511 13.55 -1.93 -11.65
N PRO A 512 14.84 -1.70 -11.35
CA PRO A 512 15.28 -1.40 -10.00
C PRO A 512 14.68 -0.09 -9.49
N LEU A 513 14.58 0.03 -8.17
CA LEU A 513 14.04 1.21 -7.52
C LEU A 513 14.94 1.66 -6.37
N VAL A 514 15.20 2.95 -6.28
CA VAL A 514 15.84 3.58 -5.13
C VAL A 514 14.82 4.44 -4.38
N ARG A 515 14.88 4.42 -3.06
CA ARG A 515 13.97 5.18 -2.17
C ARG A 515 14.78 6.11 -1.29
N ALA A 516 14.56 7.43 -1.41
CA ALA A 516 15.04 8.44 -0.48
C ALA A 516 13.87 8.81 0.46
N VAL A 517 14.02 8.54 1.75
CA VAL A 517 12.91 8.60 2.72
C VAL A 517 13.28 9.50 3.89
N ASN A 518 12.40 10.46 4.23
CA ASN A 518 12.50 11.16 5.50
C ASN A 518 11.73 10.39 6.58
N GLY A 519 12.44 9.96 7.62
CA GLY A 519 11.85 9.29 8.79
C GLY A 519 11.27 7.89 8.51
N GLY A 520 11.81 7.17 7.52
CA GLY A 520 11.40 5.83 7.14
C GLY A 520 12.57 4.95 6.72
N ILE A 521 12.37 4.05 5.76
CA ILE A 521 13.37 3.11 5.28
C ILE A 521 13.83 3.53 3.87
N SER A 522 14.98 4.21 3.78
CA SER A 522 15.68 4.39 2.50
C SER A 522 16.24 3.04 2.04
N ALA A 523 16.14 2.75 0.75
CA ALA A 523 16.49 1.42 0.24
C ALA A 523 16.89 1.45 -1.23
N PHE A 524 17.69 0.42 -1.59
CA PHE A 524 17.98 0.01 -2.95
C PHE A 524 17.29 -1.33 -3.20
N ILE A 525 16.50 -1.43 -4.25
CA ILE A 525 15.76 -2.65 -4.59
C ILE A 525 16.09 -3.00 -6.03
N ASP A 526 16.58 -4.22 -6.25
CA ASP A 526 16.94 -4.68 -7.60
C ASP A 526 15.70 -5.16 -8.39
N GLY A 527 15.90 -5.45 -9.68
CA GLY A 527 14.85 -5.94 -10.57
C GLY A 527 14.28 -7.33 -10.21
N ASN A 528 14.89 -8.06 -9.28
CA ASN A 528 14.34 -9.28 -8.69
C ASN A 528 13.46 -9.00 -7.46
N GLY A 529 13.34 -7.74 -7.03
CA GLY A 529 12.64 -7.34 -5.81
C GLY A 529 13.45 -7.60 -4.54
N GLN A 530 14.75 -7.88 -4.66
CA GLN A 530 15.62 -8.04 -3.51
C GLN A 530 16.02 -6.67 -2.98
N ILE A 531 15.76 -6.44 -1.69
CA ILE A 531 16.23 -5.26 -0.99
C ILE A 531 17.71 -5.44 -0.71
N ARG A 532 18.53 -4.55 -1.29
CA ARG A 532 19.98 -4.56 -1.19
C ARG A 532 20.46 -3.74 -0.02
N GLU A 533 21.56 -4.16 0.60
CA GLU A 533 22.27 -3.32 1.56
C GLU A 533 23.03 -2.23 0.82
N PRO A 534 23.05 -0.99 1.36
CA PRO A 534 23.86 0.07 0.77
C PRO A 534 25.35 -0.24 0.94
N ASP A 535 26.16 0.14 -0.05
CA ASP A 535 27.62 -0.06 -0.01
C ASP A 535 28.25 0.74 1.12
N LYS A 536 27.74 1.95 1.37
CA LYS A 536 28.19 2.84 2.44
C LYS A 536 27.02 3.59 3.06
N ILE A 537 27.15 3.85 4.36
CA ILE A 537 26.23 4.70 5.13
C ILE A 537 27.06 5.74 5.84
N LEU A 538 26.75 7.01 5.56
CA LEU A 538 27.35 8.15 6.22
C LEU A 538 26.33 8.71 7.23
N VAL A 539 26.72 8.81 8.50
CA VAL A 539 25.88 9.35 9.57
C VAL A 539 26.48 10.63 10.10
N MET A 540 25.64 11.66 10.27
CA MET A 540 26.03 12.88 10.95
C MET A 540 25.95 12.68 12.48
N ALA A 541 27.06 12.89 13.18
CA ALA A 541 27.17 12.65 14.64
C ALA A 541 26.64 13.81 15.43
N GLU A 542 25.83 14.60 15.30
CA GLU A 542 25.14 15.72 15.98
C GLU A 542 24.67 16.84 15.03
N PRO A 543 23.41 16.80 14.60
CA PRO A 543 22.93 17.78 13.63
C PRO A 543 22.58 19.16 14.19
N LEU A 544 22.53 19.36 15.51
CA LEU A 544 21.85 20.50 16.11
C LEU A 544 22.74 21.58 16.78
N GLN A 545 24.06 21.43 16.78
CA GLN A 545 24.93 22.42 17.46
C GLN A 545 25.79 23.31 16.57
N GLY A 546 25.45 23.48 15.28
CA GLY A 546 26.03 24.53 14.43
C GLY A 546 27.48 24.32 13.99
N LEU A 547 28.05 23.15 14.17
CA LEU A 547 29.43 22.79 13.82
C LEU A 547 29.47 21.75 12.74
N THR A 548 30.55 21.69 11.97
CA THR A 548 30.82 20.67 10.97
C THR A 548 30.68 19.28 11.57
N PRO A 549 29.68 18.48 11.12
CA PRO A 549 29.46 17.16 11.68
C PRO A 549 30.61 16.22 11.33
N GLU A 550 31.10 15.49 12.34
CA GLU A 550 31.98 14.35 12.09
C GLU A 550 31.15 13.19 11.53
N LEU A 551 31.63 12.59 10.45
CA LEU A 551 31.03 11.39 9.88
C LEU A 551 31.52 10.16 10.60
N SER A 552 30.60 9.29 11.01
CA SER A 552 30.91 7.94 11.39
C SER A 552 30.37 6.97 10.34
N GLU A 553 31.21 6.04 9.91
CA GLU A 553 30.78 4.92 9.06
C GLU A 553 30.04 3.91 9.93
N VAL A 554 28.76 3.67 9.66
CA VAL A 554 27.96 2.67 10.38
C VAL A 554 27.81 1.44 9.49
N LYS A 555 28.47 0.35 9.86
CA LYS A 555 28.27 -0.95 9.25
C LYS A 555 27.05 -1.64 9.86
N GLY A 556 26.12 -2.08 9.03
CA GLY A 556 25.04 -2.98 9.38
C GLY A 556 23.75 -2.33 9.91
N LEU A 557 22.86 -1.98 9.00
CA LEU A 557 21.48 -1.57 9.30
C LEU A 557 20.54 -2.75 9.55
N ARG A 558 20.97 -3.99 9.28
CA ARG A 558 20.19 -5.17 9.62
C ARG A 558 20.58 -5.68 10.99
N ASP A 559 19.56 -6.03 11.76
CA ASP A 559 19.75 -6.81 12.98
C ASP A 559 20.32 -8.20 12.59
N PRO A 560 21.53 -8.57 13.08
CA PRO A 560 22.16 -9.84 12.70
C PRO A 560 21.36 -11.08 13.13
N GLN A 561 20.50 -10.96 14.17
CA GLN A 561 19.74 -12.08 14.70
C GLN A 561 18.38 -12.23 14.03
N THR A 562 17.72 -11.14 13.67
CA THR A 562 16.37 -11.17 13.11
C THR A 562 16.33 -10.93 11.61
N GLY A 563 17.43 -10.46 10.99
CA GLY A 563 17.49 -10.05 9.60
C GLY A 563 16.61 -8.84 9.27
N ARG A 564 16.05 -8.18 10.28
CA ARG A 564 15.19 -7.00 10.12
C ARG A 564 16.02 -5.74 10.04
N TRP A 565 15.52 -4.75 9.30
CA TRP A 565 16.08 -3.42 9.28
C TRP A 565 16.02 -2.80 10.68
N ARG A 566 17.14 -2.31 11.20
CA ARG A 566 17.14 -1.56 12.45
C ARG A 566 16.39 -0.27 12.20
N ARG A 567 15.31 -0.05 12.93
CA ARG A 567 14.61 1.22 12.95
C ARG A 567 15.48 2.23 13.65
N GLN A 568 16.07 3.16 12.91
CA GLN A 568 16.75 4.30 13.52
C GLN A 568 15.70 5.31 13.98
N PHE A 569 15.15 5.07 15.16
CA PHE A 569 14.53 6.09 15.97
C PHE A 569 15.32 6.14 17.29
N SER A 570 16.41 6.89 17.32
CA SER A 570 16.90 7.49 18.55
C SER A 570 16.00 8.68 18.82
N GLY A 571 15.24 8.65 19.90
CA GLY A 571 14.30 9.64 20.36
C GLY A 571 14.89 10.99 20.64
#